data_8ebb9460a3b61598e34586aed6e3ce5f
#
_entry.id   8ebb9460a3b61598e34586aed6e3ce5f
#
_cell.length_a   1.000
_cell.length_b   1.000
_cell.length_c   1.000
_cell.angle_alpha   90.00
_cell.angle_beta   90.00
_cell.angle_gamma   90.00
#
_symmetry.space_group_name_H-M   'P 1'
#
loop_
_entity.id
_entity.type
_entity.pdbx_description
1 polymer ?
#
loop_
_entity_poly.entity_id
_entity_poly.type
_entity_poly.pdbx_seq_one_letter_code
_entity_poly.pdbx_strand_id
1 'polypeptide(L)'
;MKTLKINILAIALLAIMMQLTNMAWYGLAGDRWVELAGLKNVADIASATSPLAYIASIANAGLFCFMLAWIFTKLRVETALQGILIAISFYGCFVFFGAMTQDLFHLRPLMLTLINEGINFINYTLAGAVLGAWRKYEA
;
A
#
# COMPACT_ATOMS: atom_id res chain seq x y z
N MET A 1 -0.46 23.56 -23.47
CA MET A 1 -0.24 22.94 -22.12
C MET A 1 -0.11 21.44 -22.33
N LYS A 2 1.00 20.84 -21.88
CA LYS A 2 1.16 19.38 -21.98
C LYS A 2 0.19 18.69 -21.02
N THR A 3 -0.60 17.75 -21.53
CA THR A 3 -1.53 16.96 -20.71
C THR A 3 -0.79 15.82 -20.03
N LEU A 4 -0.98 15.68 -18.73
CA LEU A 4 -0.42 14.56 -17.96
C LEU A 4 -1.14 13.27 -18.32
N LYS A 5 -0.37 12.23 -18.66
CA LYS A 5 -0.86 10.86 -18.90
C LYS A 5 -0.59 9.95 -17.72
N ILE A 6 -1.43 8.94 -17.56
CA ILE A 6 -1.19 7.85 -16.60
C ILE A 6 0.01 7.02 -17.07
N ASN A 7 0.99 6.84 -16.19
CA ASN A 7 2.17 6.05 -16.45
C ASN A 7 1.95 4.59 -16.04
N ILE A 8 1.44 3.77 -16.97
CA ILE A 8 1.14 2.35 -16.73
C ILE A 8 2.37 1.55 -16.31
N LEU A 9 3.55 1.88 -16.85
CA LEU A 9 4.80 1.21 -16.47
C LEU A 9 5.14 1.46 -14.98
N ALA A 10 4.98 2.71 -14.52
CA ALA A 10 5.18 3.04 -13.12
C ALA A 10 4.21 2.28 -12.22
N ILE A 11 2.95 2.14 -12.63
CA ILE A 11 1.93 1.38 -11.89
C ILE A 11 2.31 -0.10 -11.80
N ALA A 12 2.72 -0.73 -12.90
CA ALA A 12 3.11 -2.14 -12.91
C ALA A 12 4.33 -2.40 -12.01
N LEU A 13 5.36 -1.55 -12.10
CA LEU A 13 6.55 -1.65 -11.26
C LEU A 13 6.23 -1.43 -9.78
N LEU A 14 5.37 -0.47 -9.46
CA LEU A 14 4.92 -0.24 -8.08
C LEU A 14 4.13 -1.43 -7.53
N ALA A 15 3.23 -2.02 -8.32
CA ALA A 15 2.48 -3.18 -7.88
C ALA A 15 3.41 -4.36 -7.51
N ILE A 16 4.47 -4.59 -8.30
CA ILE A 16 5.51 -5.59 -7.99
C ILE A 16 6.30 -5.18 -6.75
N MET A 17 6.74 -3.93 -6.67
CA MET A 17 7.55 -3.41 -5.56
C MET A 17 6.80 -3.51 -4.22
N MET A 18 5.49 -3.26 -4.22
CA MET A 18 4.65 -3.42 -3.04
C MET A 18 4.56 -4.87 -2.55
N GLN A 19 4.60 -5.87 -3.45
CA GLN A 19 4.67 -7.27 -3.02
C GLN A 19 6.02 -7.56 -2.35
N LEU A 20 7.12 -7.06 -2.91
CA LEU A 20 8.44 -7.25 -2.33
C LEU A 20 8.58 -6.56 -0.97
N THR A 21 8.08 -5.34 -0.81
CA THR A 21 8.08 -4.65 0.48
C THR A 21 7.21 -5.37 1.51
N ASN A 22 6.05 -5.90 1.12
CA ASN A 22 5.21 -6.72 1.99
C ASN A 22 5.94 -7.99 2.45
N MET A 23 6.58 -8.71 1.54
CA MET A 23 7.37 -9.91 1.87
C MET A 23 8.51 -9.58 2.84
N ALA A 24 9.25 -8.52 2.59
CA ALA A 24 10.34 -8.07 3.47
C ALA A 24 9.81 -7.67 4.86
N TRP A 25 8.72 -6.93 4.92
CA TRP A 25 8.12 -6.47 6.17
C TRP A 25 7.65 -7.63 7.05
N TYR A 26 6.87 -8.56 6.49
CA TYR A 26 6.40 -9.72 7.24
C TYR A 26 7.50 -10.77 7.46
N GLY A 27 8.57 -10.72 6.69
CA GLY A 27 9.81 -11.46 7.00
C GLY A 27 10.50 -10.97 8.28
N LEU A 28 10.41 -9.67 8.58
CA LEU A 28 11.00 -9.06 9.78
C LEU A 28 10.03 -9.06 10.98
N ALA A 29 8.76 -8.78 10.76
CA ALA A 29 7.75 -8.57 11.80
C ALA A 29 6.80 -9.78 11.97
N GLY A 30 6.95 -10.83 11.16
CA GLY A 30 5.97 -11.92 11.06
C GLY A 30 5.78 -12.70 12.35
N ASP A 31 6.85 -12.99 13.11
CA ASP A 31 6.73 -13.72 14.37
C ASP A 31 5.90 -12.92 15.39
N ARG A 32 6.16 -11.63 15.49
CA ARG A 32 5.40 -10.74 16.38
C ARG A 32 3.97 -10.55 15.91
N TRP A 33 3.77 -10.47 14.60
CA TRP A 33 2.44 -10.38 13.99
C TRP A 33 1.61 -11.64 14.30
N VAL A 34 2.19 -12.83 14.14
CA VAL A 34 1.54 -14.12 14.43
C VAL A 34 1.12 -14.22 15.89
N GLU A 35 2.02 -13.85 16.81
CA GLU A 35 1.75 -13.82 18.25
C GLU A 35 0.55 -12.91 18.57
N LEU A 36 0.59 -11.67 18.08
CA LEU A 36 -0.46 -10.67 18.32
C LEU A 36 -1.80 -11.00 17.64
N ALA A 37 -1.75 -11.70 16.51
CA ALA A 37 -2.94 -12.17 15.81
C ALA A 37 -3.54 -13.44 16.42
N GLY A 38 -2.90 -14.04 17.41
CA GLY A 38 -3.35 -15.29 18.05
C GLY A 38 -3.22 -16.51 17.14
N LEU A 39 -2.30 -16.49 16.18
CA LEU A 39 -2.04 -17.57 15.23
C LEU A 39 -0.86 -18.45 15.69
N LYS A 40 -0.73 -19.66 15.13
CA LYS A 40 0.26 -20.62 15.64
C LYS A 40 1.68 -20.34 15.14
N ASN A 41 1.86 -20.19 13.84
CA ASN A 41 3.14 -19.85 13.23
C ASN A 41 3.00 -19.34 11.79
N VAL A 42 4.07 -18.71 11.25
CA VAL A 42 4.07 -18.12 9.89
C VAL A 42 3.99 -19.19 8.81
N ALA A 43 4.64 -20.34 9.01
CA ALA A 43 4.67 -21.40 8.00
C ALA A 43 3.29 -22.03 7.78
N ASP A 44 2.52 -22.24 8.86
CA ASP A 44 1.15 -22.75 8.77
C ASP A 44 0.24 -21.77 8.00
N ILE A 45 0.42 -20.47 8.22
CA ILE A 45 -0.34 -19.44 7.50
C ILE A 45 0.01 -19.46 6.02
N ALA A 46 1.29 -19.48 5.68
CA ALA A 46 1.75 -19.51 4.30
C ALA A 46 1.21 -20.73 3.53
N SER A 47 1.20 -21.91 4.19
CA SER A 47 0.67 -23.14 3.58
C SER A 47 -0.85 -23.16 3.45
N ALA A 48 -1.56 -22.49 4.35
CA ALA A 48 -3.05 -22.40 4.34
C ALA A 48 -3.55 -21.25 3.46
N THR A 49 -2.69 -20.32 3.05
CA THR A 49 -3.12 -19.15 2.28
C THR A 49 -3.48 -19.54 0.85
N SER A 50 -4.70 -19.25 0.46
CA SER A 50 -5.18 -19.48 -0.90
C SER A 50 -4.40 -18.65 -1.94
N PRO A 51 -4.12 -19.20 -3.14
CA PRO A 51 -3.59 -18.42 -4.27
C PRO A 51 -4.42 -17.18 -4.59
N LEU A 52 -5.72 -17.22 -4.32
CA LEU A 52 -6.62 -16.08 -4.50
C LEU A 52 -6.20 -14.86 -3.66
N ALA A 53 -5.65 -15.07 -2.46
CA ALA A 53 -5.18 -13.98 -1.61
C ALA A 53 -4.01 -13.21 -2.25
N TYR A 54 -3.09 -13.91 -2.90
CA TYR A 54 -1.97 -13.29 -3.62
C TYR A 54 -2.44 -12.55 -4.86
N ILE A 55 -3.38 -13.14 -5.63
CA ILE A 55 -3.98 -12.48 -6.80
C ILE A 55 -4.71 -11.21 -6.35
N ALA A 56 -5.50 -11.28 -5.29
CA ALA A 56 -6.21 -10.13 -4.75
C ALA A 56 -5.25 -9.03 -4.26
N SER A 57 -4.13 -9.41 -3.62
CA SER A 57 -3.11 -8.45 -3.18
C SER A 57 -2.47 -7.69 -4.35
N ILE A 58 -2.11 -8.41 -5.42
CA ILE A 58 -1.54 -7.80 -6.64
C ILE A 58 -2.57 -6.89 -7.31
N ALA A 59 -3.81 -7.36 -7.45
CA ALA A 59 -4.90 -6.58 -8.05
C ALA A 59 -5.18 -5.31 -7.23
N ASN A 60 -5.22 -5.42 -5.90
CA ASN A 60 -5.39 -4.27 -5.00
C ASN A 60 -4.27 -3.25 -5.18
N ALA A 61 -3.01 -3.69 -5.20
CA ALA A 61 -1.86 -2.80 -5.42
C ALA A 61 -1.95 -2.09 -6.78
N GLY A 62 -2.30 -2.80 -7.84
CA GLY A 62 -2.49 -2.23 -9.17
C GLY A 62 -3.61 -1.22 -9.25
N LEU A 63 -4.78 -1.55 -8.69
CA LEU A 63 -5.94 -0.65 -8.63
C LEU A 63 -5.65 0.60 -7.81
N PHE A 64 -5.02 0.46 -6.65
CA PHE A 64 -4.62 1.58 -5.82
C PHE A 64 -3.67 2.52 -6.56
N CYS A 65 -2.60 2.00 -7.15
CA CYS A 65 -1.64 2.80 -7.92
C CYS A 65 -2.31 3.48 -9.13
N PHE A 66 -3.23 2.79 -9.81
CA PHE A 66 -3.98 3.36 -10.93
C PHE A 66 -4.86 4.53 -10.47
N MET A 67 -5.64 4.35 -9.40
CA MET A 67 -6.49 5.40 -8.85
C MET A 67 -5.67 6.60 -8.36
N LEU A 68 -4.55 6.35 -7.69
CA LEU A 68 -3.66 7.42 -7.25
C LEU A 68 -3.06 8.18 -8.43
N ALA A 69 -2.59 7.47 -9.47
CA ALA A 69 -2.08 8.08 -10.69
C ALA A 69 -3.16 8.93 -11.40
N TRP A 70 -4.40 8.43 -11.46
CA TRP A 70 -5.53 9.16 -12.03
C TRP A 70 -5.82 10.46 -11.24
N ILE A 71 -5.85 10.38 -9.90
CA ILE A 71 -6.02 11.55 -9.03
C ILE A 71 -4.90 12.56 -9.27
N PHE A 72 -3.65 12.10 -9.39
CA PHE A 72 -2.50 12.96 -9.64
C PHE A 72 -2.59 13.70 -10.97
N THR A 73 -3.19 13.08 -12.01
CA THR A 73 -3.45 13.80 -13.27
C THR A 73 -4.48 14.91 -13.09
N LYS A 74 -5.50 14.70 -12.24
CA LYS A 74 -6.54 15.70 -11.98
C LYS A 74 -6.06 16.87 -11.11
N LEU A 75 -5.26 16.55 -10.09
CA LEU A 75 -4.70 17.53 -9.17
C LEU A 75 -3.43 18.21 -9.71
N ARG A 76 -2.95 17.81 -10.89
CA ARG A 76 -1.70 18.30 -11.51
C ARG A 76 -0.51 18.21 -10.54
N VAL A 77 -0.39 17.06 -9.89
CA VAL A 77 0.73 16.79 -8.98
C VAL A 77 2.03 16.88 -9.75
N GLU A 78 3.00 17.70 -9.35
CA GLU A 78 4.22 18.00 -10.11
C GLU A 78 5.51 17.56 -9.45
N THR A 79 5.49 17.13 -8.24
CA THR A 79 6.67 16.72 -7.50
C THR A 79 6.44 15.45 -6.70
N ALA A 80 7.53 14.73 -6.37
CA ALA A 80 7.47 13.59 -5.46
C ALA A 80 6.88 13.99 -4.11
N LEU A 81 7.25 15.15 -3.57
CA LEU A 81 6.76 15.62 -2.28
C LEU A 81 5.24 15.84 -2.27
N GLN A 82 4.70 16.48 -3.30
CA GLN A 82 3.25 16.64 -3.44
C GLN A 82 2.56 15.28 -3.52
N GLY A 83 3.13 14.34 -4.29
CA GLY A 83 2.61 12.98 -4.40
C GLY A 83 2.60 12.25 -3.06
N ILE A 84 3.69 12.33 -2.30
CA ILE A 84 3.77 11.74 -0.94
C ILE A 84 2.71 12.35 -0.02
N LEU A 85 2.61 13.66 0.05
CA LEU A 85 1.66 14.34 0.95
C LEU A 85 0.21 13.95 0.63
N ILE A 86 -0.16 13.89 -0.65
CA ILE A 86 -1.50 13.46 -1.05
C ILE A 86 -1.72 11.98 -0.72
N ALA A 87 -0.78 11.10 -1.06
CA ALA A 87 -0.90 9.68 -0.78
C ALA A 87 -1.02 9.38 0.72
N ILE A 88 -0.21 10.02 1.57
CA ILE A 88 -0.28 9.85 3.03
C ILE A 88 -1.58 10.43 3.59
N SER A 89 -2.08 11.54 3.06
CA SER A 89 -3.38 12.08 3.48
C SER A 89 -4.52 11.10 3.19
N PHE A 90 -4.54 10.51 2.00
CA PHE A 90 -5.52 9.45 1.67
C PHE A 90 -5.36 8.23 2.57
N TYR A 91 -4.13 7.78 2.77
CA TYR A 91 -3.84 6.68 3.67
C TYR A 91 -4.36 6.94 5.07
N GLY A 92 -4.02 8.08 5.67
CA GLY A 92 -4.47 8.44 7.02
C GLY A 92 -5.99 8.46 7.13
N CYS A 93 -6.65 9.19 6.23
CA CYS A 93 -8.10 9.41 6.30
C CYS A 93 -8.93 8.16 6.00
N PHE A 94 -8.53 7.35 5.02
CA PHE A 94 -9.38 6.27 4.51
C PHE A 94 -8.92 4.87 4.91
N VAL A 95 -7.65 4.68 5.24
CA VAL A 95 -7.09 3.36 5.56
C VAL A 95 -6.74 3.26 7.02
N PHE A 96 -5.78 4.06 7.50
CA PHE A 96 -5.24 3.93 8.86
C PHE A 96 -6.31 4.06 9.95
N PHE A 97 -7.04 5.17 9.97
CA PHE A 97 -8.07 5.39 10.99
C PHE A 97 -9.23 4.41 10.86
N GLY A 98 -9.56 3.98 9.65
CA GLY A 98 -10.57 2.93 9.43
C GLY A 98 -10.14 1.58 10.02
N ALA A 99 -8.93 1.13 9.71
CA ALA A 99 -8.35 -0.10 10.24
C ALA A 99 -8.21 -0.05 11.77
N MET A 100 -7.67 1.05 12.30
CA MET A 100 -7.52 1.24 13.73
C MET A 100 -8.87 1.18 14.46
N THR A 101 -9.89 1.86 13.94
CA THR A 101 -11.24 1.83 14.52
C THR A 101 -11.80 0.40 14.53
N GLN A 102 -11.66 -0.31 13.42
CA GLN A 102 -12.15 -1.69 13.30
C GLN A 102 -11.44 -2.62 14.28
N ASP A 103 -10.11 -2.53 14.40
CA ASP A 103 -9.32 -3.35 15.32
C ASP A 103 -9.67 -3.06 16.78
N LEU A 104 -9.88 -1.79 17.15
CA LEU A 104 -10.32 -1.40 18.50
C LEU A 104 -11.69 -2.00 18.86
N PHE A 105 -12.66 -1.97 17.93
CA PHE A 105 -13.97 -2.62 18.15
C PHE A 105 -13.86 -4.14 18.26
N HIS A 106 -12.89 -4.76 17.60
CA HIS A 106 -12.61 -6.19 17.72
C HIS A 106 -11.71 -6.54 18.92
N LEU A 107 -11.40 -5.57 19.79
CA LEU A 107 -10.54 -5.73 20.96
C LEU A 107 -9.13 -6.27 20.60
N ARG A 108 -8.64 -5.97 19.41
CA ARG A 108 -7.30 -6.35 18.96
C ARG A 108 -6.24 -5.42 19.55
N PRO A 109 -5.03 -5.92 19.82
CA PRO A 109 -3.93 -5.08 20.30
C PRO A 109 -3.58 -4.00 19.29
N LEU A 110 -3.43 -2.75 19.73
CA LEU A 110 -3.01 -1.63 18.86
C LEU A 110 -1.70 -1.91 18.12
N MET A 111 -0.78 -2.66 18.72
CA MET A 111 0.48 -3.06 18.09
C MET A 111 0.24 -3.88 16.82
N LEU A 112 -0.80 -4.72 16.77
CA LEU A 112 -1.17 -5.47 15.56
C LEU A 112 -1.58 -4.51 14.44
N THR A 113 -2.40 -3.51 14.74
CA THR A 113 -2.76 -2.45 13.79
C THR A 113 -1.52 -1.73 13.28
N LEU A 114 -0.59 -1.34 14.17
CA LEU A 114 0.63 -0.63 13.77
C LEU A 114 1.52 -1.49 12.86
N ILE A 115 1.61 -2.80 13.08
CA ILE A 115 2.35 -3.70 12.19
C ILE A 115 1.69 -3.78 10.83
N ASN A 116 0.36 -4.00 10.78
CA ASN A 116 -0.38 -4.09 9.52
C ASN A 116 -0.36 -2.78 8.74
N GLU A 117 -0.52 -1.66 9.44
CA GLU A 117 -0.60 -0.36 8.81
C GLU A 117 0.76 0.29 8.56
N GLY A 118 1.81 -0.14 9.25
CA GLY A 118 3.17 0.33 9.00
C GLY A 118 3.66 0.02 7.59
N ILE A 119 3.38 -1.18 7.06
CA ILE A 119 3.71 -1.52 5.68
C ILE A 119 2.86 -0.73 4.67
N ASN A 120 1.60 -0.48 4.98
CA ASN A 120 0.74 0.34 4.14
C ASN A 120 1.27 1.78 4.07
N PHE A 121 1.71 2.36 5.19
CA PHE A 121 2.34 3.69 5.21
C PHE A 121 3.56 3.76 4.28
N ILE A 122 4.43 2.74 4.32
CA ILE A 122 5.59 2.65 3.42
C ILE A 122 5.15 2.58 1.97
N ASN A 123 4.21 1.69 1.64
CA ASN A 123 3.72 1.48 0.28
C ASN A 123 3.03 2.73 -0.29
N TYR A 124 2.23 3.43 0.50
CA TYR A 124 1.60 4.69 0.08
C TYR A 124 2.63 5.80 -0.14
N THR A 125 3.65 5.89 0.71
CA THR A 125 4.75 6.83 0.56
C THR A 125 5.52 6.57 -0.73
N LEU A 126 5.88 5.31 -1.00
CA LEU A 126 6.57 4.90 -2.23
C LEU A 126 5.74 5.20 -3.48
N ALA A 127 4.45 4.85 -3.47
CA ALA A 127 3.57 5.14 -4.59
C ALA A 127 3.44 6.63 -4.85
N GLY A 128 3.26 7.43 -3.79
CA GLY A 128 3.20 8.88 -3.88
C GLY A 128 4.48 9.48 -4.47
N ALA A 129 5.64 9.02 -4.00
CA ALA A 129 6.94 9.48 -4.49
C ALA A 129 7.15 9.15 -5.97
N VAL A 130 6.98 7.89 -6.33
CA VAL A 130 7.24 7.39 -7.70
C VAL A 130 6.26 8.01 -8.69
N LEU A 131 4.96 7.97 -8.41
CA LEU A 131 3.94 8.53 -9.31
C LEU A 131 3.99 10.06 -9.37
N GLY A 132 4.42 10.72 -8.30
CA GLY A 132 4.63 12.16 -8.28
C GLY A 132 5.87 12.61 -9.05
N ALA A 133 6.93 11.82 -9.07
CA ALA A 133 8.19 12.12 -9.74
C ALA A 133 8.24 11.61 -11.19
N TRP A 134 7.73 10.40 -11.43
CA TRP A 134 7.85 9.74 -12.74
C TRP A 134 6.62 9.96 -13.61
N ARG A 135 6.62 11.07 -14.33
CA ARG A 135 5.48 11.52 -15.12
C ARG A 135 5.60 11.18 -16.58
N LYS A 136 4.44 10.98 -17.20
CA LYS A 136 4.28 10.93 -18.64
C LYS A 136 3.44 12.12 -19.12
N TYR A 137 3.87 12.76 -20.18
CA TYR A 137 3.13 13.83 -20.85
C TYR A 137 2.70 13.38 -22.23
N GLU A 138 1.59 13.90 -22.71
CA GLU A 138 1.25 13.79 -24.13
C GLU A 138 2.27 14.56 -24.96
N ALA A 139 2.68 13.93 -26.08
CA ALA A 139 3.54 14.57 -27.07
C ALA A 139 2.81 15.73 -27.78
#